data_3702985b5a67d831abbca1cc157cb657
#
_entry.id   3702985b5a67d831abbca1cc157cb657
#
_cell.length_a   1.000
_cell.length_b   1.000
_cell.length_c   1.000
_cell.angle_alpha   90.00
_cell.angle_beta   90.00
_cell.angle_gamma   90.00
#
_symmetry.space_group_name_H-M   'P 1'
#
loop_
_entity.id
_entity.type
_entity.pdbx_description
1 polymer ?
#
loop_
_entity_poly.entity_id
_entity_poly.type
_entity_poly.pdbx_seq_one_letter_code
_entity_poly.pdbx_strand_id
1 'polypeptide(L)'
;MDMSDESYKNRLKEIFDQHGNQGFDNFNYFYQSQILWDETMAHSVDEFLKQNPDYHMVVLAGAGHIMYDSGIPKRAYRLDGRDYATLIQNPDAIDADIGNFVLFPKSQSPLPTMQLGIFPVEADGKVNITSVESDSVAEKAGLKANDTFISIDDWKIETIDDLRISMFDKNQGDTIKVIVLRVGKQLEFTVTL
;
A
#
# COMPACT_ATOMS: atom_id res chain seq x y z
N MET A 1 -10.60 -15.24 18.10
CA MET A 1 -9.81 -15.76 16.98
C MET A 1 -10.28 -17.17 16.64
N ASP A 2 -10.73 -17.37 15.44
CA ASP A 2 -11.12 -18.70 14.94
C ASP A 2 -9.90 -19.36 14.29
N MET A 3 -9.45 -20.46 14.89
CA MET A 3 -8.29 -21.25 14.45
C MET A 3 -8.70 -22.64 13.91
N SER A 4 -9.99 -22.86 13.67
CA SER A 4 -10.52 -24.17 13.31
C SER A 4 -10.40 -24.52 11.82
N ASP A 5 -9.95 -23.60 10.97
CA ASP A 5 -9.79 -23.81 9.52
C ASP A 5 -8.50 -24.59 9.23
N GLU A 6 -8.60 -25.92 9.23
CA GLU A 6 -7.45 -26.79 8.96
C GLU A 6 -6.92 -26.66 7.52
N SER A 7 -7.79 -26.36 6.55
CA SER A 7 -7.36 -26.13 5.15
C SER A 7 -6.48 -24.88 5.06
N TYR A 8 -6.89 -23.79 5.69
CA TYR A 8 -6.11 -22.57 5.76
C TYR A 8 -4.79 -22.77 6.51
N LYS A 9 -4.83 -23.49 7.62
CA LYS A 9 -3.64 -23.81 8.42
C LYS A 9 -2.61 -24.61 7.63
N ASN A 10 -3.05 -25.58 6.84
CA ASN A 10 -2.16 -26.40 6.03
C ASN A 10 -1.49 -25.57 4.91
N ARG A 11 -2.24 -24.69 4.22
CA ARG A 11 -1.64 -23.77 3.24
C ARG A 11 -0.61 -22.83 3.87
N LEU A 12 -0.90 -22.28 5.03
CA LEU A 12 0.05 -21.42 5.76
C LEU A 12 1.29 -22.21 6.20
N LYS A 13 1.12 -23.51 6.52
CA LYS A 13 2.25 -24.38 6.87
C LYS A 13 3.18 -24.61 5.68
N GLU A 14 2.62 -24.83 4.49
CA GLU A 14 3.39 -24.97 3.25
C GLU A 14 4.17 -23.69 2.93
N ILE A 15 3.55 -22.52 3.07
CA ILE A 15 4.20 -21.21 2.88
C ILE A 15 5.35 -21.05 3.88
N PHE A 16 5.12 -21.36 5.15
CA PHE A 16 6.12 -21.26 6.20
C PHE A 16 7.34 -22.16 5.92
N ASP A 17 7.09 -23.38 5.47
CA ASP A 17 8.16 -24.35 5.18
C ASP A 17 8.98 -23.97 3.93
N GLN A 18 8.35 -23.35 2.92
CA GLN A 18 9.01 -22.96 1.67
C GLN A 18 9.85 -21.68 1.78
N HIS A 19 9.41 -20.72 2.57
CA HIS A 19 10.02 -19.39 2.63
C HIS A 19 10.95 -19.19 3.83
N GLY A 20 11.27 -20.25 4.57
CA GLY A 20 12.00 -20.15 5.84
C GLY A 20 11.14 -19.52 6.93
N ASN A 21 11.74 -19.23 8.05
CA ASN A 21 11.04 -18.88 9.28
C ASN A 21 10.25 -17.56 9.24
N GLN A 22 10.26 -16.80 8.14
CA GLN A 22 9.53 -15.51 8.00
C GLN A 22 9.69 -14.59 9.24
N GLY A 23 10.84 -14.69 9.95
CA GLY A 23 11.07 -14.01 11.21
C GLY A 23 10.43 -14.67 12.44
N PHE A 24 9.85 -15.86 12.30
CA PHE A 24 9.27 -16.64 13.39
C PHE A 24 10.03 -17.94 13.60
N ASP A 25 10.38 -18.26 14.84
CA ASP A 25 11.07 -19.51 15.21
C ASP A 25 10.16 -20.73 15.16
N ASN A 26 8.83 -20.51 15.08
CA ASN A 26 7.84 -21.55 15.28
C ASN A 26 6.59 -21.25 14.42
N PHE A 27 6.13 -22.29 13.69
CA PHE A 27 4.94 -22.22 12.87
C PHE A 27 3.69 -21.75 13.64
N ASN A 28 3.50 -22.16 14.89
CA ASN A 28 2.32 -21.76 15.64
C ASN A 28 2.26 -20.25 15.87
N TYR A 29 3.38 -19.58 16.10
CA TYR A 29 3.42 -18.13 16.22
C TYR A 29 3.15 -17.45 14.87
N PHE A 30 3.72 -17.97 13.81
CA PHE A 30 3.40 -17.50 12.45
C PHE A 30 1.90 -17.66 12.16
N TYR A 31 1.33 -18.84 12.38
CA TYR A 31 -0.09 -19.09 12.16
C TYR A 31 -0.98 -18.16 12.98
N GLN A 32 -0.69 -17.99 14.27
CA GLN A 32 -1.43 -17.08 15.15
C GLN A 32 -1.37 -15.62 14.65
N SER A 33 -0.22 -15.17 14.16
CA SER A 33 -0.08 -13.82 13.63
C SER A 33 -0.92 -13.60 12.37
N GLN A 34 -0.95 -14.58 11.45
CA GLN A 34 -1.78 -14.52 10.25
C GLN A 34 -3.28 -14.47 10.61
N ILE A 35 -3.72 -15.32 11.54
CA ILE A 35 -5.09 -15.30 12.03
C ILE A 35 -5.43 -13.97 12.69
N LEU A 36 -4.53 -13.41 13.49
CA LEU A 36 -4.75 -12.11 14.15
C LEU A 36 -4.91 -10.98 13.12
N TRP A 37 -4.11 -10.99 12.06
CA TRP A 37 -4.24 -10.02 10.96
C TRP A 37 -5.59 -10.13 10.26
N ASP A 38 -6.00 -11.36 9.88
CA ASP A 38 -7.28 -11.59 9.24
C ASP A 38 -8.47 -11.17 10.11
N GLU A 39 -8.42 -11.51 11.39
CA GLU A 39 -9.48 -11.11 12.36
C GLU A 39 -9.55 -9.60 12.50
N THR A 40 -8.39 -8.91 12.56
CA THR A 40 -8.33 -7.45 12.69
C THR A 40 -8.87 -6.77 11.43
N MET A 41 -8.47 -7.24 10.23
CA MET A 41 -8.95 -6.71 8.96
C MET A 41 -10.46 -6.97 8.80
N ALA A 42 -10.94 -8.16 9.12
CA ALA A 42 -12.36 -8.49 9.08
C ALA A 42 -13.18 -7.65 10.06
N HIS A 43 -12.63 -7.38 11.25
CA HIS A 43 -13.30 -6.51 12.23
C HIS A 43 -13.39 -5.06 11.74
N SER A 44 -12.35 -4.54 11.09
CA SER A 44 -12.38 -3.21 10.49
C SER A 44 -13.43 -3.09 9.39
N VAL A 45 -13.61 -4.13 8.57
CA VAL A 45 -14.67 -4.22 7.56
C VAL A 45 -16.05 -4.18 8.22
N ASP A 46 -16.26 -5.03 9.23
CA ASP A 46 -17.50 -5.14 9.98
C ASP A 46 -17.88 -3.82 10.67
N GLU A 47 -16.93 -3.18 11.36
CA GLU A 47 -17.18 -1.90 12.03
C GLU A 47 -17.57 -0.79 11.05
N PHE A 48 -16.86 -0.70 9.92
CA PHE A 48 -17.19 0.30 8.91
C PHE A 48 -18.60 0.09 8.33
N LEU A 49 -18.94 -1.15 7.95
CA LEU A 49 -20.23 -1.47 7.33
C LEU A 49 -21.41 -1.37 8.33
N LYS A 50 -21.17 -1.58 9.62
CA LYS A 50 -22.17 -1.31 10.66
C LYS A 50 -22.49 0.18 10.82
N GLN A 51 -21.46 1.02 10.70
CA GLN A 51 -21.63 2.48 10.77
C GLN A 51 -22.19 3.05 9.46
N ASN A 52 -22.01 2.34 8.33
CA ASN A 52 -22.39 2.77 6.99
C ASN A 52 -23.20 1.66 6.28
N PRO A 53 -24.43 1.36 6.72
CA PRO A 53 -25.18 0.18 6.27
C PRO A 53 -25.54 0.17 4.79
N ASP A 54 -25.60 1.33 4.15
CA ASP A 54 -25.94 1.50 2.73
C ASP A 54 -24.73 1.43 1.80
N TYR A 55 -23.53 1.23 2.36
CA TYR A 55 -22.30 1.15 1.57
C TYR A 55 -22.01 -0.27 1.10
N HIS A 56 -21.46 -0.37 -0.09
CA HIS A 56 -20.71 -1.54 -0.55
C HIS A 56 -19.22 -1.27 -0.39
N MET A 57 -18.46 -2.27 0.03
CA MET A 57 -17.04 -2.13 0.27
C MET A 57 -16.24 -3.03 -0.66
N VAL A 58 -15.17 -2.50 -1.25
CA VAL A 58 -14.12 -3.28 -1.91
C VAL A 58 -12.92 -3.35 -0.98
N VAL A 59 -12.52 -4.56 -0.63
CA VAL A 59 -11.35 -4.82 0.22
C VAL A 59 -10.20 -5.30 -0.64
N LEU A 60 -9.08 -4.58 -0.62
CA LEU A 60 -7.85 -4.97 -1.31
C LEU A 60 -6.89 -5.60 -0.31
N ALA A 61 -6.53 -6.85 -0.53
CA ALA A 61 -5.60 -7.58 0.34
C ALA A 61 -4.72 -8.53 -0.48
N GLY A 62 -3.64 -8.99 0.11
CA GLY A 62 -2.83 -10.06 -0.49
C GLY A 62 -3.66 -11.32 -0.72
N ALA A 63 -3.43 -12.01 -1.84
CA ALA A 63 -4.21 -13.16 -2.24
C ALA A 63 -4.31 -14.25 -1.16
N GLY A 64 -3.25 -14.46 -0.37
CA GLY A 64 -3.23 -15.40 0.75
C GLY A 64 -4.29 -15.17 1.81
N HIS A 65 -4.79 -13.93 1.95
CA HIS A 65 -5.82 -13.54 2.91
C HIS A 65 -7.25 -13.65 2.38
N ILE A 66 -7.43 -13.97 1.08
CA ILE A 66 -8.75 -14.01 0.43
C ILE A 66 -9.04 -15.28 -0.36
N MET A 67 -8.01 -16.05 -0.77
CA MET A 67 -8.17 -17.28 -1.54
C MET A 67 -8.86 -18.38 -0.74
N TYR A 68 -9.57 -19.26 -1.49
CA TYR A 68 -10.22 -20.49 -0.98
C TYR A 68 -11.24 -20.23 0.12
N ASP A 69 -11.95 -19.11 0.03
CA ASP A 69 -12.97 -18.72 0.99
C ASP A 69 -12.46 -18.74 2.45
N SER A 70 -11.22 -18.33 2.66
CA SER A 70 -10.57 -18.30 3.96
C SER A 70 -10.03 -16.89 4.25
N GLY A 71 -9.41 -16.70 5.40
CA GLY A 71 -8.87 -15.39 5.78
C GLY A 71 -9.95 -14.35 6.07
N ILE A 72 -9.83 -13.17 5.46
CA ILE A 72 -10.68 -12.01 5.72
C ILE A 72 -12.16 -12.26 5.36
N PRO A 73 -12.51 -12.76 4.14
CA PRO A 73 -13.90 -12.88 3.73
C PRO A 73 -14.74 -13.75 4.68
N LYS A 74 -14.24 -14.95 5.00
CA LYS A 74 -14.90 -15.88 5.91
C LYS A 74 -15.13 -15.28 7.31
N ARG A 75 -14.16 -14.50 7.79
CA ARG A 75 -14.25 -13.86 9.11
C ARG A 75 -15.20 -12.68 9.11
N ALA A 76 -15.19 -11.85 8.07
CA ALA A 76 -16.14 -10.76 7.91
C ALA A 76 -17.57 -11.29 7.81
N TYR A 77 -17.82 -12.31 7.01
CA TYR A 77 -19.13 -12.97 6.94
C TYR A 77 -19.60 -13.51 8.29
N ARG A 78 -18.72 -14.12 9.06
CA ARG A 78 -19.05 -14.59 10.40
C ARG A 78 -19.48 -13.47 11.36
N LEU A 79 -18.95 -12.25 11.18
CA LEU A 79 -19.22 -11.10 12.03
C LEU A 79 -20.55 -10.41 11.70
N ASP A 80 -20.89 -10.26 10.43
CA ASP A 80 -22.05 -9.45 10.00
C ASP A 80 -23.06 -10.20 9.12
N GLY A 81 -22.71 -11.37 8.57
CA GLY A 81 -23.55 -12.18 7.71
C GLY A 81 -23.82 -11.60 6.32
N ARG A 82 -23.08 -10.58 5.90
CA ARG A 82 -23.24 -9.99 4.55
C ARG A 82 -22.57 -10.85 3.50
N ASP A 83 -23.28 -11.07 2.40
CA ASP A 83 -22.72 -11.78 1.23
C ASP A 83 -21.52 -11.03 0.67
N TYR A 84 -20.55 -11.79 0.18
CA TYR A 84 -19.36 -11.29 -0.47
C TYR A 84 -19.02 -12.09 -1.72
N ALA A 85 -18.13 -11.55 -2.52
CA ALA A 85 -17.48 -12.28 -3.61
C ALA A 85 -15.97 -12.03 -3.55
N THR A 86 -15.21 -13.09 -3.80
CA THR A 86 -13.75 -13.03 -3.89
C THR A 86 -13.32 -12.96 -5.35
N LEU A 87 -12.34 -12.09 -5.62
CA LEU A 87 -11.79 -11.88 -6.94
C LEU A 87 -10.27 -12.00 -6.87
N ILE A 88 -9.73 -13.01 -7.55
CA ILE A 88 -8.30 -13.30 -7.54
C ILE A 88 -7.69 -12.86 -8.87
N GLN A 89 -6.57 -12.14 -8.80
CA GLN A 89 -5.88 -11.65 -9.98
C GLN A 89 -4.58 -12.42 -10.22
N ASN A 90 -4.39 -12.89 -11.47
CA ASN A 90 -3.16 -13.55 -11.92
C ASN A 90 -2.62 -14.61 -10.95
N PRO A 91 -3.42 -15.59 -10.50
CA PRO A 91 -2.87 -16.64 -9.66
C PRO A 91 -1.87 -17.49 -10.46
N ASP A 92 -0.85 -18.02 -9.78
CA ASP A 92 0.16 -18.91 -10.39
C ASP A 92 -0.46 -20.22 -10.92
N ALA A 93 -1.51 -20.71 -10.26
CA ALA A 93 -2.31 -21.85 -10.67
C ALA A 93 -3.80 -21.56 -10.46
N ILE A 94 -4.64 -22.14 -11.33
CA ILE A 94 -6.10 -22.08 -11.18
C ILE A 94 -6.56 -23.41 -10.61
N ASP A 95 -6.91 -23.38 -9.34
CA ASP A 95 -7.53 -24.51 -8.67
C ASP A 95 -9.04 -24.29 -8.52
N ALA A 96 -9.77 -25.38 -8.33
CA ALA A 96 -11.17 -25.30 -7.93
C ALA A 96 -11.27 -24.53 -6.60
N ASP A 97 -12.26 -23.67 -6.50
CA ASP A 97 -12.60 -22.91 -5.29
C ASP A 97 -11.55 -21.85 -4.87
N ILE A 98 -10.57 -21.51 -5.72
CA ILE A 98 -9.58 -20.46 -5.41
C ILE A 98 -10.24 -19.09 -5.14
N GLY A 99 -11.39 -18.84 -5.76
CA GLY A 99 -12.23 -17.65 -5.58
C GLY A 99 -13.46 -17.69 -6.45
N ASN A 100 -14.40 -16.78 -6.21
CA ASN A 100 -15.62 -16.69 -7.03
C ASN A 100 -15.30 -16.25 -8.48
N PHE A 101 -14.29 -15.40 -8.62
CA PHE A 101 -13.83 -14.90 -9.92
C PHE A 101 -12.31 -14.92 -10.00
N VAL A 102 -11.79 -15.29 -11.18
CA VAL A 102 -10.37 -15.18 -11.50
C VAL A 102 -10.21 -14.24 -12.69
N LEU A 103 -9.33 -13.25 -12.56
CA LEU A 103 -9.06 -12.28 -13.61
C LEU A 103 -7.60 -12.36 -14.05
N PHE A 104 -7.40 -12.21 -15.35
CA PHE A 104 -6.10 -12.05 -15.99
C PHE A 104 -6.04 -10.69 -16.70
N PRO A 105 -5.89 -9.58 -15.93
CA PRO A 105 -5.76 -8.27 -16.52
C PRO A 105 -4.51 -8.22 -17.41
N LYS A 106 -4.59 -7.47 -18.50
CA LYS A 106 -3.38 -7.20 -19.30
C LYS A 106 -2.38 -6.45 -18.42
N SER A 107 -1.13 -6.93 -18.44
CA SER A 107 -0.04 -6.19 -17.81
C SER A 107 0.03 -4.80 -18.46
N GLN A 108 -0.09 -3.78 -17.64
CA GLN A 108 0.21 -2.42 -18.05
C GLN A 108 1.66 -2.12 -17.62
N SER A 109 2.44 -1.54 -18.51
CA SER A 109 3.70 -0.96 -18.09
C SER A 109 3.38 0.05 -16.99
N PRO A 110 4.09 0.02 -15.85
CA PRO A 110 3.92 1.08 -14.87
C PRO A 110 4.11 2.41 -15.60
N LEU A 111 3.19 3.34 -15.37
CA LEU A 111 3.40 4.72 -15.82
C LEU A 111 4.77 5.14 -15.25
N PRO A 112 5.64 5.75 -16.07
CA PRO A 112 6.90 6.24 -15.56
C PRO A 112 6.59 7.16 -14.37
N THR A 113 6.97 6.74 -13.18
CA THR A 113 6.84 7.59 -12.00
C THR A 113 7.77 8.77 -12.22
N MET A 114 7.21 9.97 -12.37
CA MET A 114 8.02 11.17 -12.54
C MET A 114 8.86 11.39 -11.30
N GLN A 115 10.15 11.35 -11.45
CA GLN A 115 11.11 11.54 -10.38
C GLN A 115 11.64 12.96 -10.41
N LEU A 116 11.60 13.61 -9.27
CA LEU A 116 12.23 14.93 -9.11
C LEU A 116 13.76 14.86 -9.19
N GLY A 117 14.34 13.69 -8.98
CA GLY A 117 15.79 13.51 -8.87
C GLY A 117 16.32 14.05 -7.54
N ILE A 118 15.66 13.70 -6.46
CA ILE A 118 16.04 14.04 -5.09
C ILE A 118 16.15 12.79 -4.23
N PHE A 119 16.92 12.89 -3.16
CA PHE A 119 17.00 11.86 -2.12
C PHE A 119 16.36 12.42 -0.84
N PRO A 120 15.09 12.08 -0.58
CA PRO A 120 14.38 12.57 0.58
C PRO A 120 14.68 11.73 1.82
N VAL A 121 14.65 12.36 2.98
CA VAL A 121 14.63 11.70 4.30
C VAL A 121 13.51 12.29 5.13
N GLU A 122 12.78 11.42 5.83
CA GLU A 122 11.76 11.82 6.77
C GLU A 122 12.35 11.87 8.18
N ALA A 123 12.19 13.01 8.84
CA ALA A 123 12.60 13.23 10.22
C ALA A 123 11.70 14.27 10.89
N ASP A 124 11.25 14.00 12.11
CA ASP A 124 10.44 14.91 12.92
C ASP A 124 9.17 15.44 12.21
N GLY A 125 8.48 14.55 11.45
CA GLY A 125 7.28 14.89 10.69
C GLY A 125 7.54 15.89 9.55
N LYS A 126 8.74 15.84 8.96
CA LYS A 126 9.16 16.67 7.83
C LYS A 126 9.96 15.86 6.84
N VAL A 127 9.86 16.22 5.57
CA VAL A 127 10.64 15.62 4.49
C VAL A 127 11.73 16.59 4.06
N ASN A 128 12.99 16.19 4.26
CA ASN A 128 14.16 16.99 3.92
C ASN A 128 14.88 16.38 2.70
N ILE A 129 15.44 17.22 1.86
CA ILE A 129 16.30 16.79 0.73
C ILE A 129 17.71 16.58 1.26
N THR A 130 18.24 15.37 1.20
CA THR A 130 19.64 15.08 1.56
C THR A 130 20.61 15.39 0.43
N SER A 131 20.19 15.11 -0.80
CA SER A 131 20.95 15.43 -2.01
C SER A 131 20.01 15.58 -3.21
N VAL A 132 20.50 16.24 -4.25
CA VAL A 132 19.83 16.42 -5.54
C VAL A 132 20.71 15.79 -6.61
N GLU A 133 20.10 15.03 -7.51
CA GLU A 133 20.78 14.38 -8.62
C GLU A 133 21.16 15.40 -9.69
N SER A 134 22.36 15.28 -10.24
CA SER A 134 22.83 16.16 -11.31
C SER A 134 21.96 16.01 -12.57
N ASP A 135 21.72 17.12 -13.25
CA ASP A 135 20.87 17.22 -14.45
C ASP A 135 19.40 16.89 -14.24
N SER A 136 18.97 16.67 -13.00
CA SER A 136 17.57 16.40 -12.64
C SER A 136 16.68 17.64 -12.83
N VAL A 137 15.37 17.40 -12.82
CA VAL A 137 14.38 18.51 -12.86
C VAL A 137 14.43 19.35 -11.57
N ALA A 138 14.74 18.73 -10.43
CA ALA A 138 14.91 19.42 -9.16
C ALA A 138 16.12 20.37 -9.20
N GLU A 139 17.28 19.89 -9.71
CA GLU A 139 18.47 20.75 -9.83
C GLU A 139 18.22 21.93 -10.78
N LYS A 140 17.62 21.66 -11.95
CA LYS A 140 17.28 22.71 -12.94
C LYS A 140 16.33 23.75 -12.36
N ALA A 141 15.40 23.33 -11.52
CA ALA A 141 14.48 24.23 -10.82
C ALA A 141 15.14 25.00 -9.66
N GLY A 142 16.31 24.56 -9.18
CA GLY A 142 17.05 25.23 -8.11
C GLY A 142 16.81 24.68 -6.70
N LEU A 143 16.20 23.49 -6.58
CA LEU A 143 16.11 22.75 -5.30
C LEU A 143 17.53 22.32 -4.86
N LYS A 144 17.76 22.22 -3.57
CA LYS A 144 19.09 21.94 -3.00
C LYS A 144 19.00 21.00 -1.79
N ALA A 145 20.13 20.40 -1.47
CA ALA A 145 20.29 19.72 -0.18
C ALA A 145 19.98 20.68 0.99
N ASN A 146 19.38 20.13 2.03
CA ASN A 146 18.85 20.81 3.22
C ASN A 146 17.60 21.67 2.99
N ASP A 147 16.94 21.56 1.83
CA ASP A 147 15.59 22.07 1.69
C ASP A 147 14.63 21.12 2.42
N THR A 148 13.67 21.69 3.15
CA THR A 148 12.58 20.97 3.78
C THR A 148 11.31 21.24 2.98
N PHE A 149 10.61 20.21 2.53
CA PHE A 149 9.34 20.38 1.82
C PHE A 149 8.28 20.99 2.73
N ILE A 150 7.46 21.87 2.16
CA ILE A 150 6.23 22.38 2.75
C ILE A 150 5.03 21.85 1.95
N SER A 151 5.04 22.04 0.62
CA SER A 151 3.98 21.54 -0.25
C SER A 151 4.46 21.31 -1.68
N ILE A 152 3.71 20.47 -2.39
CA ILE A 152 3.74 20.35 -3.85
C ILE A 152 2.33 20.66 -4.36
N ASP A 153 2.19 21.67 -5.18
CA ASP A 153 0.91 22.29 -5.54
C ASP A 153 0.11 22.59 -4.26
N ASP A 154 -1.12 22.10 -4.14
CA ASP A 154 -1.97 22.28 -2.96
C ASP A 154 -1.79 21.16 -1.90
N TRP A 155 -0.87 20.21 -2.16
CA TRP A 155 -0.65 19.06 -1.27
C TRP A 155 0.44 19.34 -0.25
N LYS A 156 0.10 19.29 1.04
CA LYS A 156 1.05 19.45 2.14
C LYS A 156 1.95 18.21 2.23
N ILE A 157 3.25 18.39 2.43
CA ILE A 157 4.23 17.30 2.51
C ILE A 157 4.77 17.22 3.94
N GLU A 158 4.36 16.18 4.67
CA GLU A 158 4.83 15.86 6.02
C GLU A 158 5.57 14.51 6.05
N THR A 159 5.23 13.60 5.12
CA THR A 159 5.81 12.26 5.00
C THR A 159 6.35 12.00 3.59
N ILE A 160 7.20 10.97 3.46
CA ILE A 160 7.64 10.50 2.13
C ILE A 160 6.46 9.98 1.31
N ASP A 161 5.42 9.45 1.95
CA ASP A 161 4.24 8.98 1.24
C ASP A 161 3.41 10.15 0.69
N ASP A 162 3.31 11.28 1.39
CA ASP A 162 2.70 12.51 0.83
C ASP A 162 3.45 12.95 -0.42
N LEU A 163 4.78 12.91 -0.39
CA LEU A 163 5.62 13.24 -1.56
C LEU A 163 5.32 12.30 -2.74
N ARG A 164 5.19 11.00 -2.49
CA ARG A 164 4.86 10.01 -3.53
C ARG A 164 3.46 10.21 -4.09
N ILE A 165 2.48 10.47 -3.22
CA ILE A 165 1.09 10.68 -3.61
C ILE A 165 0.95 11.95 -4.43
N SER A 166 1.61 13.04 -4.04
CA SER A 166 1.57 14.31 -4.78
C SER A 166 2.15 14.24 -6.19
N MET A 167 2.97 13.20 -6.45
CA MET A 167 3.59 12.94 -7.76
C MET A 167 2.90 11.83 -8.56
N PHE A 168 1.90 11.15 -7.98
CA PHE A 168 1.35 9.90 -8.51
C PHE A 168 0.68 10.05 -9.89
N ASP A 169 -0.01 11.16 -10.13
CA ASP A 169 -0.77 11.46 -11.35
C ASP A 169 -0.03 12.40 -12.32
N LYS A 170 1.22 12.75 -12.02
CA LYS A 170 2.00 13.68 -12.82
C LYS A 170 2.66 12.99 -14.02
N ASN A 171 2.75 13.72 -15.12
CA ASN A 171 3.33 13.25 -16.37
C ASN A 171 4.51 14.12 -16.81
N GLN A 172 5.30 13.59 -17.74
CA GLN A 172 6.37 14.36 -18.35
C GLN A 172 5.81 15.60 -19.08
N GLY A 173 6.38 16.76 -18.76
CA GLY A 173 5.95 18.06 -19.27
C GLY A 173 4.97 18.80 -18.36
N ASP A 174 4.44 18.14 -17.32
CA ASP A 174 3.63 18.84 -16.33
C ASP A 174 4.49 19.82 -15.54
N THR A 175 3.86 20.89 -15.10
CA THR A 175 4.51 21.89 -14.26
C THR A 175 3.89 21.87 -12.88
N ILE A 176 4.71 21.71 -11.85
CA ILE A 176 4.30 21.70 -10.45
C ILE A 176 4.92 22.87 -9.69
N LYS A 177 4.23 23.33 -8.67
CA LYS A 177 4.72 24.32 -7.72
C LYS A 177 5.25 23.64 -6.47
N VAL A 178 6.53 23.79 -6.20
CA VAL A 178 7.19 23.21 -5.01
C VAL A 178 7.52 24.32 -4.04
N ILE A 179 7.04 24.21 -2.81
CA ILE A 179 7.35 25.13 -1.73
C ILE A 179 8.24 24.42 -0.71
N VAL A 180 9.37 25.04 -0.39
CA VAL A 180 10.32 24.52 0.61
C VAL A 180 10.70 25.58 1.63
N LEU A 181 11.19 25.12 2.77
CA LEU A 181 11.88 25.95 3.77
C LEU A 181 13.39 25.78 3.58
N ARG A 182 14.11 26.88 3.29
CA ARG A 182 15.58 26.94 3.19
C ARG A 182 16.14 28.00 4.13
N VAL A 183 16.93 27.60 5.09
CA VAL A 183 17.53 28.51 6.09
C VAL A 183 16.49 29.46 6.73
N GLY A 184 15.35 28.88 7.14
CA GLY A 184 14.25 29.60 7.79
C GLY A 184 13.40 30.49 6.86
N LYS A 185 13.66 30.48 5.55
CA LYS A 185 12.87 31.23 4.55
C LYS A 185 12.07 30.27 3.68
N GLN A 186 10.81 30.57 3.47
CA GLN A 186 9.97 29.87 2.49
C GLN A 186 10.35 30.34 1.10
N LEU A 187 10.61 29.37 0.22
CA LEU A 187 10.93 29.59 -1.19
C LEU A 187 9.95 28.80 -2.03
N GLU A 188 9.58 29.38 -3.17
CA GLU A 188 8.70 28.76 -4.17
C GLU A 188 9.48 28.50 -5.45
N PHE A 189 9.34 27.30 -5.98
CA PHE A 189 9.95 26.85 -7.23
C PHE A 189 8.89 26.33 -8.18
N THR A 190 9.02 26.67 -9.45
CA THR A 190 8.27 26.05 -10.55
C THR A 190 9.13 24.97 -11.16
N VAL A 191 8.69 23.72 -11.11
CA VAL A 191 9.41 22.55 -11.62
C VAL A 191 8.65 22.00 -12.81
N THR A 192 9.32 21.88 -13.97
CA THR A 192 8.77 21.17 -15.13
C THR A 192 9.33 19.74 -15.15
N LEU A 193 8.44 18.77 -15.16
CA LEU A 193 8.72 17.34 -15.04
C LEU A 193 9.18 16.72 -16.39
#